data_4700251243559c018db2905c8e2eaf05
#
_entry.id   4700251243559c018db2905c8e2eaf05
#
_cell.length_a   1.000
_cell.length_b   1.000
_cell.length_c   1.000
_cell.angle_alpha   90.00
_cell.angle_beta   90.00
_cell.angle_gamma   90.00
#
_symmetry.space_group_name_H-M   'P 1'
#
loop_
_entity.id
_entity.type
_entity.pdbx_description
1 polymer ?
#
loop_
_entity_poly.entity_id
_entity_poly.type
_entity_poly.pdbx_seq_one_letter_code
_entity_poly.pdbx_strand_id
1 'polypeptide(L)'
;RHKKMKIKLYQDDIPKNLKLGKIVAIDTEAMGLNHKRDRLCLVQLSSGNKTSHLVKINDVTKKPNNLLKILKNNSILKIFHYARFDVGILNYTYGINIQNIYCTKISSKLSRTFTDKHGYKDLCLELLNKKINKNEQTSDWGSKKITSAQQRYAATDVLYLHELRIKLNEILKREKRIE
;
A
#
# COMPACT_ATOMS: atom_id res chain seq x y z
N ARG A 1 -11.32 12.44 -20.34
CA ARG A 1 -10.76 13.24 -19.23
C ARG A 1 -10.07 12.31 -18.24
N HIS A 2 -8.74 12.35 -18.16
CA HIS A 2 -8.01 11.60 -17.14
C HIS A 2 -8.40 12.12 -15.75
N LYS A 3 -8.98 11.26 -14.94
CA LYS A 3 -9.37 11.60 -13.57
C LYS A 3 -8.10 11.89 -12.76
N LYS A 4 -7.96 13.11 -12.25
CA LYS A 4 -6.81 13.54 -11.45
C LYS A 4 -6.80 12.79 -10.10
N MET A 5 -5.62 12.40 -9.59
CA MET A 5 -5.47 11.82 -8.27
C MET A 5 -5.99 12.77 -7.19
N LYS A 6 -6.78 12.23 -6.25
CA LYS A 6 -7.22 12.92 -5.03
C LYS A 6 -6.52 12.34 -3.82
N ILE A 7 -6.13 13.21 -2.89
CA ILE A 7 -5.49 12.83 -1.64
C ILE A 7 -6.34 13.32 -0.49
N LYS A 8 -6.66 12.43 0.46
CA LYS A 8 -7.32 12.76 1.71
C LYS A 8 -6.41 12.36 2.87
N LEU A 9 -6.06 13.31 3.70
CA LEU A 9 -5.21 13.10 4.87
C LEU A 9 -6.06 13.07 6.13
N TYR A 10 -5.87 12.05 6.95
CA TYR A 10 -6.52 11.87 8.25
C TYR A 10 -5.49 11.76 9.36
N GLN A 11 -5.88 12.18 10.56
CA GLN A 11 -5.06 12.05 11.75
C GLN A 11 -5.52 10.84 12.57
N ASP A 12 -4.62 9.89 12.80
CA ASP A 12 -4.74 8.71 13.68
C ASP A 12 -5.78 7.64 13.30
N ASP A 13 -6.79 7.93 12.51
CA ASP A 13 -7.76 6.95 12.00
C ASP A 13 -8.51 7.50 10.79
N ILE A 14 -9.21 6.62 10.09
CA ILE A 14 -10.17 6.97 9.03
C ILE A 14 -11.56 7.21 9.63
N PRO A 15 -12.46 7.93 8.91
CA PRO A 15 -13.84 8.06 9.33
C PRO A 15 -14.55 6.71 9.47
N LYS A 16 -15.40 6.57 10.47
CA LYS A 16 -16.15 5.34 10.77
C LYS A 16 -16.95 4.81 9.57
N ASN A 17 -17.51 5.70 8.78
CA ASN A 17 -18.36 5.38 7.64
C ASN A 17 -17.64 5.31 6.30
N LEU A 18 -16.30 5.44 6.28
CA LEU A 18 -15.53 5.30 5.05
C LEU A 18 -15.59 3.86 4.55
N LYS A 19 -16.12 3.69 3.34
CA LYS A 19 -16.20 2.39 2.66
C LYS A 19 -15.25 2.38 1.46
N LEU A 20 -14.36 1.40 1.41
CA LEU A 20 -13.35 1.26 0.36
C LEU A 20 -13.61 0.05 -0.56
N GLY A 21 -14.76 -0.62 -0.40
CA GLY A 21 -15.13 -1.78 -1.20
C GLY A 21 -14.38 -3.06 -0.79
N LYS A 22 -14.39 -4.04 -1.68
CA LYS A 22 -13.89 -5.40 -1.39
C LYS A 22 -12.42 -5.64 -1.75
N ILE A 23 -11.79 -4.70 -2.44
CA ILE A 23 -10.39 -4.78 -2.85
C ILE A 23 -9.74 -3.45 -2.50
N VAL A 24 -8.79 -3.47 -1.57
CA VAL A 24 -8.14 -2.28 -1.03
C VAL A 24 -6.64 -2.39 -1.20
N ALA A 25 -6.04 -1.40 -1.85
CA ALA A 25 -4.59 -1.25 -1.92
C ALA A 25 -4.09 -0.62 -0.63
N ILE A 26 -2.99 -1.14 -0.09
CA ILE A 26 -2.42 -0.70 1.19
C ILE A 26 -0.90 -0.59 1.07
N ASP A 27 -0.35 0.45 1.68
CA ASP A 27 1.08 0.63 1.90
C ASP A 27 1.32 1.29 3.26
N THR A 28 2.54 1.29 3.73
CA THR A 28 2.94 1.92 4.98
C THR A 28 4.24 2.69 4.84
N GLU A 29 4.40 3.72 5.66
CA GLU A 29 5.68 4.41 5.85
C GLU A 29 6.05 4.39 7.33
N ALA A 30 7.33 4.19 7.61
CA ALA A 30 7.88 4.07 8.96
C ALA A 30 9.16 4.90 9.10
N MET A 31 9.66 5.01 10.31
CA MET A 31 10.94 5.69 10.60
C MET A 31 12.16 4.95 10.01
N GLY A 32 12.01 3.68 9.63
CA GLY A 32 13.04 2.84 9.04
C GLY A 32 12.56 1.42 8.85
N LEU A 33 13.47 0.47 8.71
CA LEU A 33 13.18 -0.90 8.32
C LEU A 33 13.08 -1.88 9.49
N ASN A 34 13.46 -1.49 10.69
CA ASN A 34 13.41 -2.33 11.88
C ASN A 34 12.13 -2.07 12.68
N HIS A 35 11.16 -2.98 12.62
CA HIS A 35 9.85 -2.84 13.25
C HIS A 35 9.92 -2.60 14.77
N LYS A 36 10.95 -3.10 15.44
CA LYS A 36 11.12 -2.92 16.90
C LYS A 36 11.61 -1.54 17.29
N ARG A 37 12.38 -0.88 16.41
CA ARG A 37 12.99 0.43 16.63
C ARG A 37 12.26 1.55 15.90
N ASP A 38 11.84 1.28 14.67
CA ASP A 38 11.39 2.27 13.72
C ASP A 38 9.86 2.24 13.63
N ARG A 39 9.20 3.21 14.28
CA ARG A 39 7.74 3.21 14.41
C ARG A 39 7.01 3.39 13.08
N LEU A 40 5.80 2.86 13.00
CA LEU A 40 4.84 3.16 11.95
C LEU A 40 4.45 4.65 11.98
N CYS A 41 4.47 5.31 10.82
CA CYS A 41 4.19 6.74 10.68
C CYS A 41 2.96 7.05 9.82
N LEU A 42 2.73 6.26 8.79
CA LEU A 42 1.67 6.49 7.81
C LEU A 42 1.12 5.16 7.31
N VAL A 43 -0.19 5.11 7.10
CA VAL A 43 -0.86 4.01 6.40
C VAL A 43 -1.63 4.59 5.22
N GLN A 44 -1.34 4.11 4.02
CA GLN A 44 -2.02 4.53 2.79
C GLN A 44 -3.03 3.48 2.38
N LEU A 45 -4.22 3.92 1.94
CA LEU A 45 -5.27 3.06 1.41
C LEU A 45 -5.87 3.65 0.13
N SER A 46 -6.28 2.77 -0.78
CA SER A 46 -7.04 3.17 -1.97
C SER A 46 -8.00 2.05 -2.41
N SER A 47 -9.17 2.44 -2.90
CA SER A 47 -10.12 1.52 -3.52
C SER A 47 -9.92 1.35 -5.04
N GLY A 48 -8.85 1.90 -5.61
CA GLY A 48 -8.56 1.84 -7.04
C GLY A 48 -9.26 2.89 -7.90
N ASN A 49 -9.88 3.89 -7.27
CA ASN A 49 -10.65 4.95 -7.93
C ASN A 49 -9.87 6.27 -8.08
N LYS A 50 -8.53 6.21 -7.97
CA LYS A 50 -7.61 7.37 -7.97
C LYS A 50 -7.73 8.30 -6.76
N THR A 51 -8.41 7.89 -5.72
CA THR A 51 -8.38 8.55 -4.41
C THR A 51 -7.49 7.75 -3.47
N SER A 52 -6.50 8.41 -2.88
CA SER A 52 -5.64 7.83 -1.85
C SER A 52 -5.98 8.44 -0.51
N HIS A 53 -6.18 7.56 0.47
CA HIS A 53 -6.46 7.92 1.86
C HIS A 53 -5.19 7.71 2.67
N LEU A 54 -4.67 8.77 3.27
CA LEU A 54 -3.45 8.75 4.07
C LEU A 54 -3.82 8.91 5.54
N VAL A 55 -3.44 7.93 6.37
CA VAL A 55 -3.67 7.97 7.81
C VAL A 55 -2.33 8.25 8.49
N LYS A 56 -2.16 9.46 8.99
CA LYS A 56 -0.97 9.82 9.76
C LYS A 56 -1.09 9.28 11.17
N ILE A 57 -0.17 8.41 11.56
CA ILE A 57 -0.10 7.82 12.89
C ILE A 57 0.76 8.72 13.79
N ASN A 58 0.12 9.49 14.66
CA ASN A 58 0.80 10.39 15.59
C ASN A 58 1.18 9.68 16.90
N ASP A 59 0.38 8.69 17.30
CA ASP A 59 0.58 7.93 18.53
C ASP A 59 0.25 6.45 18.27
N VAL A 60 1.29 5.61 18.23
CA VAL A 60 1.15 4.16 17.99
C VAL A 60 0.43 3.42 19.11
N THR A 61 0.29 4.02 20.29
CA THR A 61 -0.44 3.43 21.43
C THR A 61 -1.95 3.55 21.27
N LYS A 62 -2.42 4.46 20.43
CA LYS A 62 -3.84 4.62 20.09
C LYS A 62 -4.20 3.73 18.93
N LYS A 63 -5.17 2.85 19.13
CA LYS A 63 -5.63 1.94 18.07
C LYS A 63 -6.55 2.66 17.08
N PRO A 64 -6.22 2.69 15.79
CA PRO A 64 -7.09 3.21 14.74
C PRO A 64 -8.20 2.21 14.43
N ASN A 65 -9.25 2.15 15.26
CA ASN A 65 -10.24 1.07 15.21
C ASN A 65 -10.97 0.95 13.87
N ASN A 66 -11.23 2.05 13.18
CA ASN A 66 -11.89 2.01 11.88
C ASN A 66 -10.97 1.46 10.80
N LEU A 67 -9.70 1.85 10.80
CA LEU A 67 -8.66 1.28 9.93
C LEU A 67 -8.47 -0.22 10.21
N LEU A 68 -8.38 -0.60 11.48
CA LEU A 68 -8.18 -2.00 11.88
C LEU A 68 -9.34 -2.90 11.46
N LYS A 69 -10.57 -2.39 11.42
CA LYS A 69 -11.73 -3.14 10.89
C LYS A 69 -11.53 -3.53 9.43
N ILE A 70 -11.02 -2.63 8.60
CA ILE A 70 -10.70 -2.93 7.20
C ILE A 70 -9.58 -3.97 7.11
N LEU A 71 -8.49 -3.75 7.84
CA LEU A 71 -7.32 -4.64 7.79
C LEU A 71 -7.62 -6.06 8.26
N LYS A 72 -8.47 -6.22 9.27
CA LYS A 72 -8.87 -7.53 9.83
C LYS A 72 -10.01 -8.20 9.07
N ASN A 73 -10.68 -7.51 8.16
CA ASN A 73 -11.82 -8.07 7.44
C ASN A 73 -11.36 -9.05 6.35
N ASN A 74 -11.60 -10.34 6.56
CA ASN A 74 -11.19 -11.39 5.63
C ASN A 74 -11.99 -11.41 4.32
N SER A 75 -13.14 -10.71 4.26
CA SER A 75 -13.92 -10.52 3.03
C SER A 75 -13.34 -9.44 2.12
N ILE A 76 -12.38 -8.65 2.61
CA ILE A 76 -11.66 -7.64 1.84
C ILE A 76 -10.32 -8.22 1.41
N LEU A 77 -10.06 -8.20 0.10
CA LEU A 77 -8.73 -8.48 -0.45
C LEU A 77 -7.84 -7.24 -0.26
N LYS A 78 -6.69 -7.40 0.39
CA LYS A 78 -5.71 -6.33 0.58
C LYS A 78 -4.55 -6.55 -0.37
N ILE A 79 -4.28 -5.56 -1.21
CA ILE A 79 -3.17 -5.58 -2.16
C ILE A 79 -2.02 -4.78 -1.58
N PHE A 80 -0.86 -5.42 -1.49
CA PHE A 80 0.40 -4.79 -1.08
C PHE A 80 1.45 -4.97 -2.16
N HIS A 81 2.42 -4.08 -2.18
CA HIS A 81 3.71 -4.35 -2.81
C HIS A 81 4.74 -4.64 -1.73
N TYR A 82 5.32 -5.82 -1.70
CA TYR A 82 6.18 -6.31 -0.63
C TYR A 82 5.42 -6.45 0.71
N ALA A 83 4.34 -7.21 0.68
CA ALA A 83 3.41 -7.41 1.82
C ALA A 83 4.10 -7.81 3.13
N ARG A 84 5.19 -8.55 3.09
CA ARG A 84 5.94 -8.99 4.27
C ARG A 84 6.33 -7.83 5.19
N PHE A 85 6.76 -6.70 4.63
CA PHE A 85 7.13 -5.52 5.41
C PHE A 85 5.90 -4.89 6.06
N ASP A 86 4.88 -4.58 5.27
CA ASP A 86 3.68 -3.85 5.76
C ASP A 86 2.88 -4.69 6.76
N VAL A 87 2.64 -5.94 6.44
CA VAL A 87 1.95 -6.89 7.34
C VAL A 87 2.74 -7.06 8.64
N GLY A 88 4.07 -7.13 8.54
CA GLY A 88 4.95 -7.25 9.70
C GLY A 88 4.88 -6.05 10.63
N ILE A 89 4.96 -4.83 10.11
CA ILE A 89 4.89 -3.63 10.95
C ILE A 89 3.49 -3.41 11.53
N LEU A 90 2.44 -3.71 10.78
CA LEU A 90 1.06 -3.62 11.27
C LEU A 90 0.77 -4.64 12.37
N ASN A 91 1.27 -5.87 12.22
CA ASN A 91 1.21 -6.89 13.27
C ASN A 91 1.97 -6.46 14.52
N TYR A 92 3.21 -6.01 14.35
CA TYR A 92 4.03 -5.56 15.47
C TYR A 92 3.41 -4.38 16.22
N THR A 93 2.88 -3.39 15.47
CA THR A 93 2.33 -2.17 16.06
C THR A 93 0.99 -2.40 16.77
N TYR A 94 0.09 -3.18 16.16
CA TYR A 94 -1.30 -3.30 16.62
C TYR A 94 -1.69 -4.71 17.07
N GLY A 95 -0.81 -5.68 16.95
CA GLY A 95 -1.11 -7.07 17.31
C GLY A 95 -2.17 -7.74 16.44
N ILE A 96 -2.36 -7.26 15.21
CA ILE A 96 -3.36 -7.80 14.29
C ILE A 96 -2.75 -8.83 13.33
N ASN A 97 -3.57 -9.81 12.96
CA ASN A 97 -3.24 -10.79 11.94
C ASN A 97 -4.03 -10.48 10.66
N ILE A 98 -3.34 -10.12 9.59
CA ILE A 98 -3.96 -9.75 8.32
C ILE A 98 -4.02 -10.98 7.42
N GLN A 99 -5.21 -11.29 6.90
CA GLN A 99 -5.46 -12.37 5.96
C GLN A 99 -6.09 -11.83 4.67
N ASN A 100 -6.21 -12.69 3.66
CA ASN A 100 -6.71 -12.35 2.33
C ASN A 100 -5.85 -11.25 1.68
N ILE A 101 -4.60 -11.61 1.43
CA ILE A 101 -3.53 -10.73 0.94
C ILE A 101 -3.16 -11.11 -0.49
N TYR A 102 -2.96 -10.10 -1.33
CA TYR A 102 -2.29 -10.21 -2.62
C TYR A 102 -1.01 -9.37 -2.60
N CYS A 103 0.12 -9.99 -2.90
CA CYS A 103 1.41 -9.31 -2.97
C CYS A 103 1.88 -9.19 -4.43
N THR A 104 1.89 -7.98 -4.97
CA THR A 104 2.32 -7.73 -6.35
C THR A 104 3.79 -8.07 -6.59
N LYS A 105 4.65 -7.93 -5.58
CA LYS A 105 6.06 -8.34 -5.69
C LYS A 105 6.23 -9.84 -5.88
N ILE A 106 5.51 -10.65 -5.08
CA ILE A 106 5.52 -12.12 -5.22
C ILE A 106 4.94 -12.52 -6.56
N SER A 107 3.79 -11.97 -6.95
CA SER A 107 3.16 -12.26 -8.25
C SER A 107 4.06 -11.88 -9.42
N SER A 108 4.82 -10.78 -9.31
CA SER A 108 5.82 -10.40 -10.31
C SER A 108 6.94 -11.44 -10.40
N LYS A 109 7.46 -11.90 -9.28
CA LYS A 109 8.52 -12.94 -9.27
C LYS A 109 8.06 -14.25 -9.87
N LEU A 110 6.80 -14.64 -9.67
CA LEU A 110 6.22 -15.86 -10.23
C LEU A 110 5.92 -15.75 -11.72
N SER A 111 5.53 -14.58 -12.22
CA SER A 111 5.10 -14.36 -13.59
C SER A 111 6.20 -13.83 -14.51
N ARG A 112 7.15 -13.06 -13.96
CA ARG A 112 8.20 -12.35 -14.70
C ARG A 112 9.57 -12.91 -14.37
N THR A 113 9.79 -14.18 -14.69
CA THR A 113 11.01 -14.92 -14.33
C THR A 113 12.25 -14.52 -15.14
N PHE A 114 12.09 -13.71 -16.18
CA PHE A 114 13.14 -13.24 -17.08
C PHE A 114 13.93 -12.03 -16.56
N THR A 115 13.52 -11.46 -15.41
CA THR A 115 14.10 -10.24 -14.85
C THR A 115 14.21 -10.31 -13.34
N ASP A 116 15.12 -9.52 -12.77
CA ASP A 116 15.24 -9.28 -11.32
C ASP A 116 14.52 -8.00 -10.86
N LYS A 117 13.92 -7.26 -11.81
CA LYS A 117 13.26 -5.97 -11.55
C LYS A 117 11.80 -6.16 -11.14
N HIS A 118 11.57 -6.34 -9.84
CA HIS A 118 10.25 -6.57 -9.25
C HIS A 118 9.79 -5.44 -8.32
N GLY A 119 10.51 -4.32 -8.29
CA GLY A 119 10.13 -3.13 -7.52
C GLY A 119 8.86 -2.48 -8.06
N TYR A 120 8.14 -1.75 -7.20
CA TYR A 120 6.90 -1.05 -7.59
C TYR A 120 7.13 -0.10 -8.77
N LYS A 121 8.23 0.67 -8.74
CA LYS A 121 8.64 1.56 -9.83
C LYS A 121 8.84 0.82 -11.15
N ASP A 122 9.51 -0.33 -11.10
CA ASP A 122 9.77 -1.15 -12.30
C ASP A 122 8.47 -1.72 -12.86
N LEU A 123 7.58 -2.23 -12.01
CA LEU A 123 6.28 -2.75 -12.44
C LEU A 123 5.39 -1.68 -13.07
N CYS A 124 5.33 -0.50 -12.46
CA CYS A 124 4.54 0.60 -13.00
C CYS A 124 5.06 1.05 -14.36
N LEU A 125 6.38 1.11 -14.54
CA LEU A 125 6.98 1.49 -15.81
C LEU A 125 6.73 0.41 -16.89
N GLU A 126 7.02 -0.85 -16.59
CA GLU A 126 6.99 -1.92 -17.59
C GLU A 126 5.57 -2.39 -17.92
N LEU A 127 4.67 -2.47 -16.93
CA LEU A 127 3.31 -2.98 -17.13
C LEU A 127 2.28 -1.90 -17.44
N LEU A 128 2.47 -0.68 -16.94
CA LEU A 128 1.51 0.42 -17.05
C LEU A 128 2.04 1.64 -17.82
N ASN A 129 3.31 1.65 -18.19
CA ASN A 129 3.99 2.82 -18.77
C ASN A 129 3.85 4.08 -17.90
N LYS A 130 3.99 3.92 -16.59
CA LYS A 130 3.94 4.99 -15.59
C LYS A 130 5.28 5.15 -14.90
N LYS A 131 5.87 6.34 -14.96
CA LYS A 131 7.10 6.67 -14.23
C LYS A 131 6.76 7.08 -12.80
N ILE A 132 7.45 6.48 -11.82
CA ILE A 132 7.31 6.77 -10.39
C ILE A 132 8.57 7.48 -9.89
N ASN A 133 8.37 8.59 -9.18
CA ASN A 133 9.45 9.30 -8.51
C ASN A 133 9.65 8.73 -7.10
N LYS A 134 10.89 8.42 -6.71
CA LYS A 134 11.26 7.87 -5.39
C LYS A 134 11.94 8.88 -4.46
N ASN A 135 11.91 10.18 -4.76
CA ASN A 135 12.68 11.18 -4.02
C ASN A 135 12.34 11.25 -2.53
N GLU A 136 11.10 10.95 -2.13
CA GLU A 136 10.65 11.01 -0.75
C GLU A 136 10.72 9.66 0.00
N GLN A 137 11.23 8.59 -0.62
CA GLN A 137 11.27 7.26 -0.03
C GLN A 137 11.99 7.23 1.34
N THR A 138 13.08 7.97 1.48
CA THR A 138 13.89 8.04 2.69
C THR A 138 13.67 9.33 3.48
N SER A 139 12.58 10.04 3.26
CA SER A 139 12.27 11.28 3.97
C SER A 139 11.82 11.03 5.42
N ASP A 140 11.76 12.08 6.23
CA ASP A 140 11.31 11.99 7.63
C ASP A 140 9.79 11.85 7.71
N TRP A 141 9.31 10.60 7.71
CA TRP A 141 7.89 10.28 7.86
C TRP A 141 7.34 10.52 9.27
N GLY A 142 8.24 10.60 10.26
CA GLY A 142 7.89 10.86 11.65
C GLY A 142 7.72 12.34 11.99
N SER A 143 7.96 13.25 11.05
CA SER A 143 7.80 14.68 11.29
C SER A 143 6.37 15.05 11.66
N LYS A 144 6.22 16.12 12.46
CA LYS A 144 4.91 16.58 12.96
C LYS A 144 3.92 16.88 11.82
N LYS A 145 4.41 17.41 10.70
CA LYS A 145 3.63 17.63 9.49
C LYS A 145 4.33 17.03 8.30
N ILE A 146 3.61 16.28 7.49
CA ILE A 146 4.12 15.76 6.23
C ILE A 146 3.88 16.76 5.11
N THR A 147 4.87 16.92 4.24
CA THR A 147 4.82 17.88 3.13
C THR A 147 3.87 17.41 2.02
N SER A 148 3.48 18.33 1.13
CA SER A 148 2.71 17.97 -0.06
C SER A 148 3.46 16.99 -0.96
N ALA A 149 4.78 17.08 -1.06
CA ALA A 149 5.61 16.14 -1.82
C ALA A 149 5.58 14.73 -1.19
N GLN A 150 5.70 14.63 0.13
CA GLN A 150 5.55 13.37 0.86
C GLN A 150 4.16 12.76 0.66
N GLN A 151 3.10 13.57 0.75
CA GLN A 151 1.73 13.09 0.53
C GLN A 151 1.54 12.56 -0.89
N ARG A 152 2.03 13.25 -1.92
CA ARG A 152 1.95 12.76 -3.30
C ARG A 152 2.73 11.47 -3.50
N TYR A 153 3.93 11.37 -2.93
CA TYR A 153 4.73 10.16 -2.98
C TYR A 153 3.96 8.97 -2.36
N ALA A 154 3.50 9.12 -1.12
CA ALA A 154 2.78 8.08 -0.40
C ALA A 154 1.47 7.68 -1.11
N ALA A 155 0.74 8.65 -1.63
CA ALA A 155 -0.50 8.41 -2.39
C ALA A 155 -0.24 7.62 -3.68
N THR A 156 0.89 7.86 -4.34
CA THR A 156 1.29 7.16 -5.57
C THR A 156 1.59 5.69 -5.32
N ASP A 157 2.07 5.32 -4.14
CA ASP A 157 2.40 3.94 -3.78
C ASP A 157 1.17 3.01 -3.70
N VAL A 158 -0.03 3.54 -3.58
CA VAL A 158 -1.27 2.76 -3.61
C VAL A 158 -2.13 3.03 -4.86
N LEU A 159 -1.71 3.98 -5.70
CA LEU A 159 -2.50 4.43 -6.85
C LEU A 159 -2.66 3.37 -7.93
N TYR A 160 -1.64 2.54 -8.16
CA TYR A 160 -1.56 1.60 -9.29
C TYR A 160 -1.65 0.12 -8.89
N LEU A 161 -1.80 -0.21 -7.61
CA LEU A 161 -1.78 -1.61 -7.17
C LEU A 161 -2.94 -2.44 -7.74
N HIS A 162 -4.12 -1.87 -7.91
CA HIS A 162 -5.25 -2.56 -8.53
C HIS A 162 -4.95 -2.92 -10.00
N GLU A 163 -4.44 -1.96 -10.77
CA GLU A 163 -4.07 -2.17 -12.17
C GLU A 163 -2.94 -3.20 -12.32
N LEU A 164 -1.93 -3.12 -11.45
CA LEU A 164 -0.83 -4.09 -11.42
C LEU A 164 -1.34 -5.50 -11.12
N ARG A 165 -2.24 -5.66 -10.16
CA ARG A 165 -2.84 -6.98 -9.87
C ARG A 165 -3.53 -7.56 -11.09
N ILE A 166 -4.33 -6.78 -11.80
CA ILE A 166 -5.01 -7.23 -13.01
C ILE A 166 -4.01 -7.69 -14.06
N LYS A 167 -2.98 -6.88 -14.34
CA LYS A 167 -1.93 -7.20 -15.32
C LYS A 167 -1.14 -8.47 -14.94
N LEU A 168 -0.74 -8.58 -13.68
CA LEU A 168 0.00 -9.74 -13.19
C LEU A 168 -0.85 -11.02 -13.22
N ASN A 169 -2.14 -10.94 -12.88
CA ASN A 169 -3.05 -12.07 -12.98
C ASN A 169 -3.24 -12.53 -14.44
N GLU A 170 -3.32 -11.61 -15.39
CA GLU A 170 -3.37 -11.95 -16.82
C GLU A 170 -2.13 -12.74 -17.25
N ILE A 171 -0.94 -12.31 -16.82
CA ILE A 171 0.31 -13.02 -17.13
C ILE A 171 0.34 -14.39 -16.48
N LEU A 172 -0.03 -14.50 -15.19
CA LEU A 172 -0.04 -15.77 -14.46
C LEU A 172 -1.00 -16.78 -15.08
N LYS A 173 -2.19 -16.36 -15.50
CA LYS A 173 -3.17 -17.22 -16.20
C LYS A 173 -2.63 -17.71 -17.52
N ARG A 174 -2.05 -16.81 -18.35
CA ARG A 174 -1.45 -17.16 -19.62
C ARG A 174 -0.32 -18.16 -19.47
N GLU A 175 0.50 -18.01 -18.44
CA GLU A 175 1.61 -18.91 -18.13
C GLU A 175 1.16 -20.17 -17.33
N LYS A 176 -0.16 -20.35 -17.08
CA LYS A 176 -0.74 -21.45 -16.28
C LYS A 176 -0.11 -21.58 -14.89
N ARG A 177 0.15 -20.45 -14.24
CA ARG A 177 0.76 -20.35 -12.91
C ARG A 177 -0.22 -19.90 -11.82
N ILE A 178 -1.50 -19.74 -12.18
CA ILE A 178 -2.64 -19.61 -11.26
C ILE A 178 -3.55 -20.80 -11.53
N GLU A 179 -3.87 -21.57 -10.51
CA GLU A 179 -4.94 -22.56 -10.53
C GLU A 179 -6.25 -21.92 -10.06
#